data_c76464a20c29b951f0d2720fe13dba88
#
_entry.id   c76464a20c29b951f0d2720fe13dba88
#
_cell.length_a   1.000
_cell.length_b   1.000
_cell.length_c   1.000
_cell.angle_alpha   90.00
_cell.angle_beta   90.00
_cell.angle_gamma   90.00
#
_symmetry.space_group_name_H-M   'P 1'
#
loop_
_entity.id
_entity.type
_entity.pdbx_description
1 polymer ?
#
loop_
_entity_poly.entity_id
_entity_poly.type
_entity_poly.pdbx_seq_one_letter_code
_entity_poly.pdbx_strand_id
1 'polypeptide(L)'
;MLHSLGLIKNRTDMTVINEKDYITNFKESGYRSYHLIIKYPINSIAGSKEIHCEIQIRTLAMNFWATIEHSLKYKYEHYIPENVALRLRKAADAAFLLDEEMSEIREDIMKAQVMYQAKSVTLKDVLKKIQELYNLGEISSALKYQRRLDKIDSERDIDEIVALKEEIDYILEDFKTHRIEK
;
A
#
# COMPACT_ATOMS: atom_id res chain seq x y z
N MET A 1 8.74 2.84 -2.24
CA MET A 1 9.95 3.67 -2.48
C MET A 1 9.63 4.94 -3.27
N LEU A 2 9.01 4.90 -4.45
CA LEU A 2 8.65 6.08 -5.27
C LEU A 2 7.76 7.10 -4.55
N HIS A 3 6.79 6.65 -3.75
CA HIS A 3 5.95 7.54 -2.95
C HIS A 3 6.76 8.39 -1.95
N SER A 4 7.70 7.78 -1.25
CA SER A 4 8.57 8.48 -0.30
C SER A 4 9.47 9.52 -0.99
N LEU A 5 9.93 9.21 -2.21
CA LEU A 5 10.71 10.12 -3.05
C LEU A 5 9.92 11.39 -3.39
N GLY A 6 8.64 11.23 -3.80
CA GLY A 6 7.75 12.36 -4.07
C GLY A 6 7.53 13.25 -2.85
N LEU A 7 7.33 12.66 -1.68
CA LEU A 7 7.18 13.42 -0.43
C LEU A 7 8.43 14.23 -0.07
N ILE A 8 9.62 13.67 -0.29
CA ILE A 8 10.88 14.36 -0.01
C ILE A 8 11.09 15.52 -1.00
N LYS A 9 10.86 15.27 -2.30
CA LYS A 9 11.05 16.30 -3.35
C LYS A 9 10.09 17.48 -3.21
N ASN A 10 8.92 17.28 -2.65
CA ASN A 10 7.92 18.33 -2.46
C ASN A 10 8.11 19.16 -1.16
N ARG A 11 9.18 18.91 -0.41
CA ARG A 11 9.49 19.69 0.80
C ARG A 11 9.99 21.09 0.42
N THR A 12 9.55 22.09 1.19
CA THR A 12 9.89 23.50 0.98
C THR A 12 11.03 23.99 1.89
N ASP A 13 11.41 23.19 2.89
CA ASP A 13 12.45 23.51 3.87
C ASP A 13 13.86 23.09 3.42
N MET A 14 13.98 22.51 2.21
CA MET A 14 15.25 22.09 1.63
C MET A 14 15.22 22.21 0.10
N THR A 15 16.39 22.23 -0.51
CA THR A 15 16.53 22.29 -1.98
C THR A 15 17.30 21.08 -2.47
N VAL A 16 16.71 20.30 -3.38
CA VAL A 16 17.40 19.20 -4.07
C VAL A 16 18.32 19.79 -5.14
N ILE A 17 19.61 19.50 -5.07
CA ILE A 17 20.64 20.00 -6.00
C ILE A 17 21.18 18.95 -6.95
N ASN A 18 21.09 17.67 -6.59
CA ASN A 18 21.52 16.56 -7.43
C ASN A 18 20.79 15.27 -7.06
N GLU A 19 20.64 14.38 -8.03
CA GLU A 19 20.00 13.08 -7.88
C GLU A 19 20.84 11.99 -8.55
N LYS A 20 20.89 10.79 -7.95
CA LYS A 20 21.52 9.61 -8.52
C LYS A 20 20.60 8.42 -8.36
N ASP A 21 20.12 7.91 -9.48
CA ASP A 21 19.28 6.72 -9.54
C ASP A 21 20.14 5.46 -9.72
N TYR A 22 20.44 4.80 -8.61
CA TYR A 22 21.06 3.47 -8.59
C TYR A 22 20.01 2.35 -8.50
N ILE A 23 18.71 2.64 -8.66
CA ILE A 23 17.68 1.61 -8.76
C ILE A 23 17.62 1.12 -10.19
N THR A 24 17.47 2.05 -11.14
CA THR A 24 17.48 1.76 -12.58
C THR A 24 18.90 1.44 -13.08
N ASN A 25 19.90 2.20 -12.60
CA ASN A 25 21.31 2.07 -12.98
C ASN A 25 22.13 1.53 -11.80
N PHE A 26 21.86 0.28 -11.39
CA PHE A 26 22.49 -0.32 -10.24
C PHE A 26 24.01 -0.54 -10.45
N LYS A 27 24.77 -0.52 -9.35
CA LYS A 27 26.22 -0.71 -9.40
C LYS A 27 26.57 -2.17 -9.72
N GLU A 28 27.77 -2.38 -10.23
CA GLU A 28 28.33 -3.71 -10.51
C GLU A 28 28.26 -4.67 -9.30
N SER A 29 28.39 -4.12 -8.07
CA SER A 29 28.23 -4.87 -6.83
C SER A 29 26.80 -5.35 -6.54
N GLY A 30 25.80 -4.91 -7.33
CA GLY A 30 24.39 -5.16 -7.10
C GLY A 30 23.72 -4.10 -6.20
N TYR A 31 24.43 -3.07 -5.75
CA TYR A 31 23.89 -2.01 -4.91
C TYR A 31 22.79 -1.22 -5.61
N ARG A 32 21.64 -1.08 -4.96
CA ARG A 32 20.47 -0.31 -5.42
C ARG A 32 20.04 0.69 -4.36
N SER A 33 19.92 1.96 -4.76
CA SER A 33 19.48 3.05 -3.89
C SER A 33 19.14 4.27 -4.73
N TYR A 34 18.29 5.16 -4.23
CA TYR A 34 18.09 6.49 -4.79
C TYR A 34 18.77 7.50 -3.88
N HIS A 35 19.67 8.32 -4.42
CA HIS A 35 20.40 9.32 -3.67
C HIS A 35 19.92 10.72 -4.06
N LEU A 36 19.63 11.54 -3.06
CA LEU A 36 19.34 12.97 -3.19
C LEU A 36 20.42 13.75 -2.48
N ILE A 37 21.09 14.67 -3.18
CA ILE A 37 21.95 15.65 -2.56
C ILE A 37 21.13 16.92 -2.40
N ILE A 38 21.00 17.37 -1.15
CA ILE A 38 20.18 18.51 -0.78
C ILE A 38 21.02 19.61 -0.14
N LYS A 39 20.55 20.85 -0.27
CA LYS A 39 20.91 21.98 0.59
C LYS A 39 19.87 22.11 1.68
N TYR A 40 20.33 22.18 2.90
CA TYR A 40 19.48 22.36 4.07
C TYR A 40 19.96 23.54 4.90
N PRO A 41 19.10 24.54 5.17
CA PRO A 41 19.47 25.67 6.02
C PRO A 41 19.46 25.27 7.50
N ILE A 42 20.53 25.55 8.19
CA ILE A 42 20.63 25.37 9.65
C ILE A 42 20.87 26.71 10.33
N ASN A 43 20.23 26.91 11.46
CA ASN A 43 20.51 28.07 12.34
C ASN A 43 21.50 27.64 13.41
N SER A 44 22.63 28.35 13.47
CA SER A 44 23.66 28.17 14.49
C SER A 44 23.86 29.46 15.27
N ILE A 45 24.62 29.39 16.37
CA ILE A 45 25.00 30.57 17.16
C ILE A 45 25.74 31.61 16.30
N ALA A 46 26.44 31.17 15.25
CA ALA A 46 27.17 32.02 14.31
C ALA A 46 26.32 32.58 13.15
N GLY A 47 24.99 32.34 13.16
CA GLY A 47 24.06 32.73 12.11
C GLY A 47 23.54 31.57 11.30
N SER A 48 22.75 31.87 10.25
CA SER A 48 22.20 30.86 9.32
C SER A 48 23.27 30.37 8.35
N LYS A 49 23.35 29.06 8.16
CA LYS A 49 24.30 28.39 7.27
C LYS A 49 23.60 27.33 6.45
N GLU A 50 23.91 27.23 5.17
CA GLU A 50 23.50 26.11 4.32
C GLU A 50 24.50 24.95 4.44
N ILE A 51 23.99 23.75 4.62
CA ILE A 51 24.79 22.52 4.61
C ILE A 51 24.33 21.62 3.45
N HIS A 52 25.25 20.86 2.90
CA HIS A 52 24.94 19.80 1.94
C HIS A 52 24.77 18.49 2.69
N CYS A 53 23.68 17.79 2.40
CA CYS A 53 23.38 16.48 2.97
C CYS A 53 23.06 15.50 1.86
N GLU A 54 23.41 14.24 2.02
CA GLU A 54 22.99 13.16 1.15
C GLU A 54 21.90 12.34 1.84
N ILE A 55 20.72 12.26 1.20
CA ILE A 55 19.62 11.38 1.60
C ILE A 55 19.68 10.14 0.71
N GLN A 56 19.82 8.96 1.34
CA GLN A 56 19.83 7.68 0.63
C GLN A 56 18.51 6.96 0.91
N ILE A 57 17.74 6.71 -0.15
CA ILE A 57 16.46 6.02 -0.10
C ILE A 57 16.67 4.61 -0.63
N ARG A 58 16.44 3.62 0.21
CA ARG A 58 16.59 2.19 -0.11
C ARG A 58 15.60 1.35 0.68
N THR A 59 15.41 0.13 0.25
CA THR A 59 14.62 -0.86 0.99
C THR A 59 15.36 -1.33 2.24
N LEU A 60 14.65 -1.99 3.14
CA LEU A 60 15.26 -2.55 4.35
C LEU A 60 16.27 -3.65 4.01
N ALA A 61 15.94 -4.53 3.05
CA ALA A 61 16.84 -5.60 2.62
C ALA A 61 18.12 -5.04 1.99
N MET A 62 17.99 -4.03 1.11
CA MET A 62 19.14 -3.38 0.52
C MET A 62 19.95 -2.56 1.54
N ASN A 63 19.30 -1.99 2.57
CA ASN A 63 20.01 -1.31 3.65
C ASN A 63 20.85 -2.27 4.47
N PHE A 64 20.32 -3.44 4.80
CA PHE A 64 21.06 -4.51 5.48
C PHE A 64 22.26 -4.94 4.68
N TRP A 65 22.07 -5.26 3.39
CA TRP A 65 23.14 -5.63 2.48
C TRP A 65 24.24 -4.55 2.39
N ALA A 66 23.85 -3.29 2.18
CA ALA A 66 24.77 -2.17 2.04
C ALA A 66 25.62 -1.92 3.29
N THR A 67 25.06 -2.16 4.47
CA THR A 67 25.80 -2.06 5.74
C THR A 67 26.91 -3.11 5.82
N ILE A 68 26.62 -4.34 5.40
CA ILE A 68 27.61 -5.42 5.37
C ILE A 68 28.69 -5.12 4.32
N GLU A 69 28.31 -4.74 3.12
CA GLU A 69 29.23 -4.41 2.03
C GLU A 69 30.19 -3.28 2.44
N HIS A 70 29.66 -2.23 3.05
CA HIS A 70 30.45 -1.11 3.55
C HIS A 70 31.44 -1.54 4.65
N SER A 71 30.98 -2.36 5.60
CA SER A 71 31.83 -2.88 6.68
C SER A 71 32.98 -3.76 6.14
N LEU A 72 32.70 -4.57 5.12
CA LEU A 72 33.72 -5.38 4.47
C LEU A 72 34.74 -4.52 3.68
N LYS A 73 34.27 -3.52 2.93
CA LYS A 73 35.16 -2.58 2.24
C LYS A 73 36.11 -1.88 3.20
N TYR A 74 35.58 -1.41 4.34
CA TYR A 74 36.40 -0.77 5.37
C TYR A 74 37.46 -1.75 5.95
N LYS A 75 37.01 -2.99 6.29
CA LYS A 75 37.88 -4.01 6.87
C LYS A 75 39.01 -4.45 5.94
N TYR A 76 38.74 -4.49 4.63
CA TYR A 76 39.74 -4.93 3.61
C TYR A 76 40.39 -3.75 2.88
N GLU A 77 40.44 -2.56 3.47
CA GLU A 77 41.10 -1.38 2.88
C GLU A 77 40.65 -1.12 1.42
N HIS A 78 39.37 -1.30 1.15
CA HIS A 78 38.74 -1.21 -0.18
C HIS A 78 39.01 -2.35 -1.15
N TYR A 79 39.83 -3.34 -0.81
CA TYR A 79 40.07 -4.54 -1.63
C TYR A 79 39.25 -5.72 -1.09
N ILE A 80 38.19 -6.08 -1.78
CA ILE A 80 37.36 -7.25 -1.46
C ILE A 80 37.84 -8.41 -2.36
N PRO A 81 38.19 -9.60 -1.82
CA PRO A 81 38.51 -10.76 -2.64
C PRO A 81 37.37 -11.11 -3.61
N GLU A 82 37.72 -11.51 -4.83
CA GLU A 82 36.79 -11.74 -5.93
C GLU A 82 35.66 -12.73 -5.56
N ASN A 83 36.00 -13.82 -4.88
CA ASN A 83 35.04 -14.80 -4.40
C ASN A 83 34.05 -14.22 -3.40
N VAL A 84 34.45 -13.24 -2.56
CA VAL A 84 33.57 -12.53 -1.62
C VAL A 84 32.72 -11.51 -2.37
N ALA A 85 33.30 -10.78 -3.32
CA ALA A 85 32.57 -9.84 -4.17
C ALA A 85 31.43 -10.53 -4.95
N LEU A 86 31.69 -11.70 -5.53
CA LEU A 86 30.69 -12.50 -6.22
C LEU A 86 29.57 -12.95 -5.29
N ARG A 87 29.89 -13.36 -4.06
CA ARG A 87 28.87 -13.73 -3.05
C ARG A 87 28.05 -12.53 -2.61
N LEU A 88 28.67 -11.37 -2.44
CA LEU A 88 27.98 -10.12 -2.12
C LEU A 88 27.00 -9.73 -3.23
N ARG A 89 27.40 -9.85 -4.50
CA ARG A 89 26.51 -9.60 -5.63
C ARG A 89 25.30 -10.53 -5.63
N LYS A 90 25.51 -11.83 -5.45
CA LYS A 90 24.41 -12.80 -5.32
C LYS A 90 23.46 -12.46 -4.17
N ALA A 91 23.99 -12.00 -3.04
CA ALA A 91 23.19 -11.57 -1.90
C ALA A 91 22.40 -10.28 -2.20
N ALA A 92 22.95 -9.34 -2.99
CA ALA A 92 22.23 -8.16 -3.45
C ALA A 92 21.06 -8.51 -4.37
N ASP A 93 21.27 -9.47 -5.30
CA ASP A 93 20.22 -9.94 -6.19
C ASP A 93 19.10 -10.67 -5.41
N ALA A 94 19.46 -11.47 -4.41
CA ALA A 94 18.49 -12.12 -3.52
C ALA A 94 17.69 -11.08 -2.69
N ALA A 95 18.33 -10.03 -2.20
CA ALA A 95 17.66 -8.93 -1.50
C ALA A 95 16.69 -8.19 -2.41
N PHE A 96 17.05 -7.98 -3.68
CA PHE A 96 16.18 -7.35 -4.66
C PHE A 96 14.95 -8.22 -4.97
N LEU A 97 15.12 -9.52 -5.19
CA LEU A 97 13.99 -10.45 -5.42
C LEU A 97 13.06 -10.52 -4.22
N LEU A 98 13.61 -10.50 -2.99
CA LEU A 98 12.80 -10.42 -1.79
C LEU A 98 11.95 -9.14 -1.74
N ASP A 99 12.52 -8.00 -2.10
CA ASP A 99 11.80 -6.72 -2.14
C ASP A 99 10.68 -6.72 -3.18
N GLU A 100 10.89 -7.34 -4.35
CA GLU A 100 9.86 -7.51 -5.38
C GLU A 100 8.71 -8.37 -4.86
N GLU A 101 8.99 -9.56 -4.33
CA GLU A 101 7.99 -10.47 -3.77
C GLU A 101 7.19 -9.81 -2.63
N MET A 102 7.85 -9.11 -1.72
CA MET A 102 7.17 -8.39 -0.64
C MET A 102 6.29 -7.24 -1.14
N SER A 103 6.65 -6.64 -2.27
CA SER A 103 5.83 -5.60 -2.92
C SER A 103 4.56 -6.20 -3.53
N GLU A 104 4.65 -7.34 -4.21
CA GLU A 104 3.52 -8.08 -4.77
C GLU A 104 2.55 -8.56 -3.68
N ILE A 105 3.08 -9.18 -2.62
CA ILE A 105 2.28 -9.59 -1.46
C ILE A 105 1.53 -8.40 -0.84
N ARG A 106 2.19 -7.25 -0.72
CA ARG A 106 1.55 -6.04 -0.21
C ARG A 106 0.39 -5.58 -1.09
N GLU A 107 0.57 -5.60 -2.41
CA GLU A 107 -0.49 -5.24 -3.35
C GLU A 107 -1.68 -6.19 -3.25
N ASP A 108 -1.44 -7.48 -3.13
CA ASP A 108 -2.49 -8.49 -2.98
C ASP A 108 -3.27 -8.33 -1.66
N ILE A 109 -2.56 -8.05 -0.57
CA ILE A 109 -3.20 -7.72 0.72
C ILE A 109 -4.07 -6.47 0.60
N MET A 110 -3.59 -5.42 -0.08
CA MET A 110 -4.37 -4.20 -0.28
C MET A 110 -5.63 -4.45 -1.12
N LYS A 111 -5.53 -5.23 -2.20
CA LYS A 111 -6.69 -5.65 -3.01
C LYS A 111 -7.70 -6.43 -2.16
N ALA A 112 -7.23 -7.41 -1.40
CA ALA A 112 -8.08 -8.20 -0.51
C ALA A 112 -8.79 -7.32 0.55
N GLN A 113 -8.10 -6.34 1.13
CA GLN A 113 -8.68 -5.40 2.09
C GLN A 113 -9.78 -4.53 1.47
N VAL A 114 -9.57 -4.01 0.26
CA VAL A 114 -10.58 -3.22 -0.46
C VAL A 114 -11.82 -4.06 -0.73
N MET A 115 -11.65 -5.30 -1.20
CA MET A 115 -12.77 -6.22 -1.44
C MET A 115 -13.54 -6.53 -0.14
N TYR A 116 -12.82 -6.78 0.97
CA TYR A 116 -13.45 -7.04 2.26
C TYR A 116 -14.25 -5.84 2.77
N GLN A 117 -13.71 -4.63 2.63
CA GLN A 117 -14.41 -3.41 3.03
C GLN A 117 -15.67 -3.17 2.20
N ALA A 118 -15.59 -3.29 0.87
CA ALA A 118 -16.73 -3.15 -0.02
C ALA A 118 -17.85 -4.11 0.36
N LYS A 119 -17.51 -5.37 0.62
CA LYS A 119 -18.42 -6.41 1.07
C LYS A 119 -19.09 -6.09 2.39
N SER A 120 -18.32 -5.67 3.39
CA SER A 120 -18.83 -5.28 4.71
C SER A 120 -19.82 -4.11 4.62
N VAL A 121 -19.58 -3.14 3.74
CA VAL A 121 -20.48 -2.01 3.51
C VAL A 121 -21.78 -2.49 2.85
N THR A 122 -21.68 -3.33 1.81
CA THR A 122 -22.87 -3.87 1.12
C THR A 122 -23.74 -4.72 2.05
N LEU A 123 -23.13 -5.57 2.87
CA LEU A 123 -23.84 -6.39 3.84
C LEU A 123 -24.61 -5.53 4.88
N LYS A 124 -23.97 -4.50 5.41
CA LYS A 124 -24.61 -3.55 6.34
C LYS A 124 -25.80 -2.84 5.70
N ASP A 125 -25.66 -2.46 4.43
CA ASP A 125 -26.72 -1.81 3.67
C ASP A 125 -27.92 -2.75 3.47
N VAL A 126 -27.67 -4.01 3.09
CA VAL A 126 -28.73 -5.04 2.97
C VAL A 126 -29.46 -5.25 4.29
N LEU A 127 -28.74 -5.39 5.41
CA LEU A 127 -29.35 -5.54 6.73
C LEU A 127 -30.24 -4.33 7.10
N LYS A 128 -29.74 -3.12 6.81
CA LYS A 128 -30.51 -1.89 7.03
C LYS A 128 -31.81 -1.86 6.20
N LYS A 129 -31.76 -2.29 4.94
CA LYS A 129 -32.92 -2.35 4.05
C LYS A 129 -33.91 -3.43 4.47
N ILE A 130 -33.48 -4.58 4.93
CA ILE A 130 -34.34 -5.59 5.53
C ILE A 130 -35.06 -5.01 6.77
N GLN A 131 -34.36 -4.26 7.61
CA GLN A 131 -34.96 -3.59 8.75
C GLN A 131 -35.99 -2.51 8.33
N GLU A 132 -35.73 -1.81 7.22
CA GLU A 132 -36.70 -0.85 6.64
C GLU A 132 -37.99 -1.55 6.21
N LEU A 133 -37.93 -2.73 5.55
CA LEU A 133 -39.09 -3.55 5.22
C LEU A 133 -39.90 -3.94 6.47
N TYR A 134 -39.21 -4.34 7.57
CA TYR A 134 -39.88 -4.60 8.84
C TYR A 134 -40.68 -3.36 9.36
N ASN A 135 -40.05 -2.20 9.31
CA ASN A 135 -40.61 -0.95 9.77
C ASN A 135 -41.82 -0.49 8.92
N LEU A 136 -41.83 -0.86 7.64
CA LEU A 136 -42.94 -0.60 6.72
C LEU A 136 -44.12 -1.59 6.90
N GLY A 137 -43.97 -2.61 7.73
CA GLY A 137 -44.97 -3.66 7.97
C GLY A 137 -44.91 -4.83 6.98
N GLU A 138 -43.92 -4.84 6.09
CA GLU A 138 -43.69 -5.89 5.09
C GLU A 138 -42.93 -7.08 5.68
N ILE A 139 -43.51 -7.69 6.73
CA ILE A 139 -42.86 -8.74 7.52
C ILE A 139 -42.53 -9.99 6.67
N SER A 140 -43.40 -10.35 5.74
CA SER A 140 -43.19 -11.54 4.88
C SER A 140 -42.01 -11.37 3.94
N SER A 141 -41.84 -10.20 3.34
CA SER A 141 -40.74 -9.83 2.47
C SER A 141 -39.42 -9.74 3.25
N ALA A 142 -39.44 -9.09 4.40
CA ALA A 142 -38.28 -8.98 5.27
C ALA A 142 -37.73 -10.35 5.71
N LEU A 143 -38.65 -11.26 6.15
CA LEU A 143 -38.26 -12.63 6.53
C LEU A 143 -37.71 -13.45 5.36
N LYS A 144 -38.29 -13.25 4.15
CA LYS A 144 -37.79 -13.91 2.93
C LYS A 144 -36.34 -13.50 2.64
N TYR A 145 -36.06 -12.19 2.69
CA TYR A 145 -34.71 -11.68 2.40
C TYR A 145 -33.73 -11.98 3.50
N GLN A 146 -34.14 -11.97 4.76
CA GLN A 146 -33.30 -12.42 5.88
C GLN A 146 -32.86 -13.87 5.69
N ARG A 147 -33.79 -14.79 5.38
CA ARG A 147 -33.46 -16.19 5.14
C ARG A 147 -32.55 -16.42 3.92
N ARG A 148 -32.67 -15.58 2.88
CA ARG A 148 -31.75 -15.64 1.73
C ARG A 148 -30.36 -15.18 2.11
N LEU A 149 -30.27 -14.06 2.84
CA LEU A 149 -28.99 -13.54 3.34
C LEU A 149 -28.27 -14.55 4.22
N ASP A 150 -28.99 -15.25 5.13
CA ASP A 150 -28.46 -16.26 6.02
C ASP A 150 -27.89 -17.50 5.29
N LYS A 151 -28.32 -17.72 4.04
CA LYS A 151 -27.85 -18.83 3.20
C LYS A 151 -26.66 -18.47 2.32
N ILE A 152 -26.43 -17.18 2.08
CA ILE A 152 -25.29 -16.72 1.29
C ILE A 152 -24.02 -16.93 2.10
N ASP A 153 -23.09 -17.72 1.56
CA ASP A 153 -21.75 -17.81 2.12
C ASP A 153 -21.05 -16.46 1.97
N SER A 154 -21.13 -15.69 3.04
CA SER A 154 -20.64 -14.32 3.05
C SER A 154 -19.15 -14.22 2.74
N GLU A 155 -18.38 -15.29 2.67
CA GLU A 155 -16.97 -15.27 2.30
C GLU A 155 -16.71 -15.42 0.79
N ARG A 156 -17.66 -15.96 0.02
CA ARG A 156 -17.46 -16.32 -1.38
C ARG A 156 -18.34 -15.55 -2.37
N ASP A 157 -19.53 -15.10 -1.98
CA ASP A 157 -20.55 -14.67 -2.94
C ASP A 157 -20.94 -13.19 -2.79
N ILE A 158 -20.01 -12.26 -3.04
CA ILE A 158 -20.30 -10.82 -3.04
C ILE A 158 -21.37 -10.44 -4.09
N ASP A 159 -21.35 -11.10 -5.23
CA ASP A 159 -22.29 -10.83 -6.33
C ASP A 159 -23.72 -11.19 -5.94
N GLU A 160 -23.93 -12.26 -5.17
CA GLU A 160 -25.24 -12.62 -4.64
C GLU A 160 -25.75 -11.60 -3.60
N ILE A 161 -24.85 -11.03 -2.78
CA ILE A 161 -25.22 -9.97 -1.83
C ILE A 161 -25.63 -8.69 -2.58
N VAL A 162 -24.92 -8.35 -3.66
CA VAL A 162 -25.25 -7.20 -4.51
C VAL A 162 -26.60 -7.42 -5.20
N ALA A 163 -26.82 -8.57 -5.80
CA ALA A 163 -28.11 -8.91 -6.42
C ALA A 163 -29.27 -8.87 -5.40
N LEU A 164 -29.04 -9.39 -4.20
CA LEU A 164 -30.03 -9.33 -3.12
C LEU A 164 -30.36 -7.89 -2.72
N LYS A 165 -29.35 -7.02 -2.68
CA LYS A 165 -29.52 -5.59 -2.42
C LYS A 165 -30.41 -4.92 -3.48
N GLU A 166 -30.13 -5.15 -4.75
CA GLU A 166 -30.88 -4.58 -5.88
C GLU A 166 -32.35 -5.02 -5.87
N GLU A 167 -32.61 -6.30 -5.56
CA GLU A 167 -33.98 -6.78 -5.41
C GLU A 167 -34.74 -6.08 -4.27
N ILE A 168 -34.09 -5.88 -3.13
CA ILE A 168 -34.70 -5.19 -1.98
C ILE A 168 -34.94 -3.71 -2.31
N ASP A 169 -34.02 -3.05 -3.01
CA ASP A 169 -34.17 -1.66 -3.44
C ASP A 169 -35.37 -1.49 -4.34
N TYR A 170 -35.52 -2.36 -5.32
CA TYR A 170 -36.67 -2.33 -6.22
C TYR A 170 -38.02 -2.41 -5.44
N ILE A 171 -38.10 -3.31 -4.48
CA ILE A 171 -39.30 -3.48 -3.67
C ILE A 171 -39.55 -2.27 -2.77
N LEU A 172 -38.52 -1.72 -2.14
CA LEU A 172 -38.65 -0.53 -1.30
C LEU A 172 -39.12 0.70 -2.11
N GLU A 173 -38.64 0.86 -3.33
CA GLU A 173 -39.10 1.92 -4.24
C GLU A 173 -40.55 1.75 -4.64
N ASP A 174 -40.98 0.53 -5.00
CA ASP A 174 -42.35 0.22 -5.33
C ASP A 174 -43.31 0.54 -4.18
N PHE A 175 -42.98 0.15 -2.96
CA PHE A 175 -43.77 0.47 -1.76
C PHE A 175 -43.82 1.96 -1.46
N LYS A 176 -42.73 2.70 -1.66
CA LYS A 176 -42.71 4.16 -1.45
C LYS A 176 -43.59 4.88 -2.46
N THR A 177 -43.59 4.44 -3.72
CA THR A 177 -44.37 5.04 -4.80
C THR A 177 -45.90 4.83 -4.59
N HIS A 178 -46.28 3.60 -4.25
CA HIS A 178 -47.74 3.29 -4.02
C HIS A 178 -48.30 3.86 -2.72
N ARG A 179 -47.49 4.35 -1.79
CA ARG A 179 -47.89 5.00 -0.56
C ARG A 179 -48.10 6.52 -0.71
N ILE A 180 -47.57 7.12 -1.76
CA ILE A 180 -47.71 8.55 -2.06
C ILE A 180 -49.02 8.82 -2.83
N GLU A 181 -49.63 7.81 -3.46
CA GLU A 181 -50.88 7.91 -4.24
C GLU A 181 -52.14 7.66 -3.40
N LYS A 182 -52.05 7.47 -2.10
CA LYS A 182 -53.17 7.34 -1.16
C LYS A 182 -53.14 8.46 -0.13
#